data_dfa9c277fa2289f81a75134e29212d13
#
_entry.id   dfa9c277fa2289f81a75134e29212d13
#
_cell.length_a   1.000
_cell.length_b   1.000
_cell.length_c   1.000
_cell.angle_alpha   90.00
_cell.angle_beta   90.00
_cell.angle_gamma   90.00
#
_symmetry.space_group_name_H-M   'P 1'
#
loop_
_entity.id
_entity.type
_entity.pdbx_description
1 polymer ?
#
loop_
_entity_poly.entity_id
_entity_poly.type
_entity_poly.pdbx_seq_one_letter_code
_entity_poly.pdbx_strand_id
1 'polypeptide(L)'
;MRAARATHGAALHPFSVEDPADMFAPLLKKLFGSKNEREVKRMLKTVQLVNAFEEQMVALSDDQLRAKTDEFKARIAKGETLDKLLPEAFAVAREAGKRVMGMRHFDVQLIGGMTLHEGQIAEMRTGEGKTLVATLGVYLNALSGKGVHVVTVNDYLARRDANWMRPLYEFLGLTVGVVTPFQPPEEKRIAYAADITYGTNNEFGFDYLRDNMAFSMEEKFQRELNFAVIDEVDSILIDEARTPLIISGQAEDSSKLYMEINKLIPQLELHVEEVEGEVTKAGHYTVDEKTRQVELNEAGHQYIE
;
A
#
# COMPACT_ATOMS: atom_id res chain seq x y z
N MET A 1 45.92 15.93 39.05
CA MET A 1 47.12 15.10 38.78
C MET A 1 46.86 14.17 37.62
N ARG A 2 47.66 14.35 36.57
CA ARG A 2 48.04 13.46 35.46
C ARG A 2 46.95 12.71 34.64
N ALA A 3 46.89 13.20 33.39
CA ALA A 3 46.36 12.63 32.18
C ALA A 3 46.95 11.24 31.83
N ALA A 4 46.12 10.38 31.21
CA ALA A 4 46.62 9.29 30.39
C ALA A 4 46.08 9.47 28.95
N ARG A 5 47.05 9.59 28.04
CA ARG A 5 46.85 9.68 26.58
C ARG A 5 46.39 8.33 26.05
N ALA A 6 45.30 8.33 25.26
CA ALA A 6 45.00 7.24 24.37
C ALA A 6 45.51 7.58 22.97
N THR A 7 46.34 6.72 22.45
CA THR A 7 46.99 6.79 21.15
C THR A 7 45.97 6.52 20.02
N HIS A 8 45.93 7.45 19.07
CA HIS A 8 45.20 7.29 17.81
C HIS A 8 45.90 6.26 16.94
N GLY A 9 45.22 5.12 16.71
CA GLY A 9 45.52 4.24 15.60
C GLY A 9 44.90 4.82 14.33
N ALA A 10 45.76 5.31 13.44
CA ALA A 10 45.32 5.71 12.08
C ALA A 10 44.91 4.46 11.31
N ALA A 11 43.62 4.28 11.08
CA ALA A 11 43.11 3.34 10.11
C ALA A 11 43.41 3.88 8.71
N LEU A 12 44.31 3.20 8.01
CA LEU A 12 44.53 3.40 6.56
C LEU A 12 43.25 3.08 5.82
N HIS A 13 42.57 4.10 5.31
CA HIS A 13 41.49 3.92 4.33
C HIS A 13 42.09 3.23 3.08
N PRO A 14 41.51 2.12 2.61
CA PRO A 14 41.89 1.59 1.32
C PRO A 14 41.55 2.63 0.25
N PHE A 15 42.50 2.93 -0.62
CA PHE A 15 42.26 3.71 -1.83
C PHE A 15 41.11 3.07 -2.60
N SER A 16 39.94 3.70 -2.59
CA SER A 16 38.87 3.36 -3.52
C SER A 16 39.39 3.76 -4.91
N VAL A 17 39.65 2.77 -5.72
CA VAL A 17 39.82 2.96 -7.16
C VAL A 17 38.48 3.46 -7.64
N GLU A 18 38.38 4.74 -7.97
CA GLU A 18 37.19 5.31 -8.62
C GLU A 18 36.97 4.53 -9.92
N ASP A 19 35.80 3.90 -10.04
CA ASP A 19 35.43 3.17 -11.23
C ASP A 19 35.46 4.13 -12.44
N PRO A 20 36.17 3.84 -13.54
CA PRO A 20 36.17 4.70 -14.72
C PRO A 20 34.78 5.09 -15.20
N ALA A 21 33.74 4.29 -14.88
CA ALA A 21 32.35 4.60 -15.12
C ALA A 21 31.88 5.86 -14.38
N ASP A 22 32.38 6.10 -13.15
CA ASP A 22 31.99 7.26 -12.35
C ASP A 22 32.57 8.58 -12.88
N MET A 23 33.70 8.52 -13.57
CA MET A 23 34.33 9.71 -14.16
C MET A 23 33.62 10.18 -15.42
N PHE A 24 32.98 9.27 -16.19
CA PHE A 24 32.22 9.59 -17.40
C PHE A 24 30.74 9.89 -17.13
N ALA A 25 30.20 9.50 -16.00
CA ALA A 25 28.79 9.71 -15.63
C ALA A 25 28.37 11.21 -15.66
N PRO A 26 29.14 12.18 -15.12
CA PRO A 26 28.76 13.59 -15.19
C PRO A 26 28.84 14.16 -16.61
N LEU A 27 29.76 13.66 -17.46
CA LEU A 27 29.88 14.10 -18.85
C LEU A 27 28.71 13.57 -19.70
N LEU A 28 28.35 12.31 -19.53
CA LEU A 28 27.20 11.67 -20.17
C LEU A 28 25.89 12.34 -19.71
N LYS A 29 25.75 12.66 -18.42
CA LYS A 29 24.59 13.39 -17.88
C LYS A 29 24.47 14.80 -18.49
N LYS A 30 25.58 15.47 -18.76
CA LYS A 30 25.61 16.79 -19.38
C LYS A 30 25.24 16.75 -20.87
N LEU A 31 25.55 15.65 -21.58
CA LEU A 31 25.26 15.44 -23.00
C LEU A 31 23.84 14.89 -23.23
N PHE A 32 23.39 13.94 -22.42
CA PHE A 32 22.13 13.21 -22.62
C PHE A 32 21.03 13.57 -21.62
N GLY A 33 21.29 14.44 -20.65
CA GLY A 33 20.38 14.76 -19.55
C GLY A 33 20.25 13.60 -18.53
N SER A 34 19.57 13.86 -17.44
CA SER A 34 19.20 12.83 -16.45
C SER A 34 18.11 11.91 -17.02
N LYS A 35 17.90 10.73 -16.37
CA LYS A 35 16.78 9.84 -16.70
C LYS A 35 15.45 10.60 -16.58
N ASN A 36 15.27 11.34 -15.49
CA ASN A 36 14.05 12.11 -15.23
C ASN A 36 13.80 13.18 -16.30
N GLU A 37 14.83 13.90 -16.75
CA GLU A 37 14.69 14.90 -17.83
C GLU A 37 14.24 14.26 -19.16
N ARG A 38 14.71 13.07 -19.47
CA ARG A 38 14.29 12.33 -20.67
C ARG A 38 12.84 11.87 -20.56
N GLU A 39 12.43 11.37 -19.39
CA GLU A 39 11.05 10.97 -19.13
C GLU A 39 10.10 12.17 -19.19
N VAL A 40 10.45 13.28 -18.55
CA VAL A 40 9.66 14.51 -18.64
C VAL A 40 9.53 14.98 -20.09
N LYS A 41 10.63 14.94 -20.89
CA LYS A 41 10.56 15.27 -22.31
C LYS A 41 9.66 14.34 -23.13
N ARG A 42 9.62 13.05 -22.78
CA ARG A 42 8.69 12.07 -23.37
C ARG A 42 7.25 12.44 -23.04
N MET A 43 6.97 12.67 -21.76
CA MET A 43 5.63 13.02 -21.28
C MET A 43 5.12 14.36 -21.84
N LEU A 44 6.00 15.36 -22.06
CA LEU A 44 5.63 16.62 -22.68
C LEU A 44 5.04 16.46 -24.08
N LYS A 45 5.43 15.44 -24.85
CA LYS A 45 4.79 15.14 -26.13
C LYS A 45 3.33 14.68 -25.94
N THR A 46 3.08 13.89 -24.92
CA THR A 46 1.71 13.47 -24.57
C THR A 46 0.88 14.66 -24.05
N VAL A 47 1.49 15.56 -23.26
CA VAL A 47 0.84 16.82 -22.84
C VAL A 47 0.36 17.62 -24.06
N GLN A 48 1.17 17.71 -25.13
CA GLN A 48 0.77 18.39 -26.37
C GLN A 48 -0.45 17.70 -27.01
N LEU A 49 -0.54 16.37 -26.98
CA LEU A 49 -1.71 15.65 -27.45
C LEU A 49 -2.95 15.94 -26.59
N VAL A 50 -2.80 15.96 -25.25
CA VAL A 50 -3.89 16.35 -24.34
C VAL A 50 -4.38 17.76 -24.65
N ASN A 51 -3.46 18.70 -24.85
CA ASN A 51 -3.79 20.09 -25.20
C ASN A 51 -4.49 20.21 -26.55
N ALA A 52 -4.15 19.36 -27.53
CA ALA A 52 -4.81 19.33 -28.82
C ALA A 52 -6.30 18.88 -28.77
N PHE A 53 -6.67 18.10 -27.74
CA PHE A 53 -8.08 17.73 -27.51
C PHE A 53 -8.89 18.82 -26.78
N GLU A 54 -8.25 19.84 -26.19
CA GLU A 54 -8.93 20.78 -25.30
C GLU A 54 -10.08 21.53 -25.98
N GLU A 55 -9.89 22.06 -27.18
CA GLU A 55 -10.95 22.75 -27.93
C GLU A 55 -12.14 21.83 -28.22
N GLN A 56 -11.87 20.58 -28.57
CA GLN A 56 -12.91 19.60 -28.80
C GLN A 56 -13.71 19.32 -27.51
N MET A 57 -13.05 19.16 -26.37
CA MET A 57 -13.73 18.89 -25.09
C MET A 57 -14.54 20.10 -24.62
N VAL A 58 -14.03 21.31 -24.80
CA VAL A 58 -14.76 22.57 -24.48
C VAL A 58 -16.05 22.71 -25.30
N ALA A 59 -16.06 22.26 -26.55
CA ALA A 59 -17.24 22.33 -27.43
C ALA A 59 -18.35 21.33 -27.08
N LEU A 60 -18.05 20.30 -26.28
CA LEU A 60 -19.06 19.29 -25.86
C LEU A 60 -20.00 19.88 -24.81
N SER A 61 -21.28 19.48 -24.88
CA SER A 61 -22.21 19.68 -23.75
C SER A 61 -21.81 18.79 -22.56
N ASP A 62 -22.38 19.07 -21.38
CA ASP A 62 -22.12 18.25 -20.17
C ASP A 62 -22.47 16.79 -20.38
N ASP A 63 -23.61 16.52 -21.00
CA ASP A 63 -24.04 15.15 -21.31
C ASP A 63 -23.10 14.47 -22.32
N GLN A 64 -22.62 15.19 -23.31
CA GLN A 64 -21.66 14.66 -24.29
C GLN A 64 -20.30 14.38 -23.64
N LEU A 65 -19.83 15.27 -22.74
CA LEU A 65 -18.58 15.09 -22.02
C LEU A 65 -18.68 13.88 -21.07
N ARG A 66 -19.81 13.71 -20.37
CA ARG A 66 -20.09 12.54 -19.54
C ARG A 66 -20.10 11.25 -20.35
N ALA A 67 -20.75 11.25 -21.52
CA ALA A 67 -20.86 10.11 -22.41
C ALA A 67 -19.49 9.59 -22.92
N LYS A 68 -18.43 10.41 -22.85
CA LYS A 68 -17.07 9.98 -23.16
C LYS A 68 -16.59 8.82 -22.28
N THR A 69 -17.02 8.76 -21.05
CA THR A 69 -16.68 7.63 -20.15
C THR A 69 -17.20 6.30 -20.70
N ASP A 70 -18.46 6.27 -21.17
CA ASP A 70 -19.04 5.04 -21.74
C ASP A 70 -18.40 4.70 -23.08
N GLU A 71 -18.06 5.71 -23.89
CA GLU A 71 -17.30 5.51 -25.12
C GLU A 71 -15.94 4.87 -24.84
N PHE A 72 -15.19 5.36 -23.85
CA PHE A 72 -13.91 4.79 -23.46
C PHE A 72 -14.03 3.36 -22.95
N LYS A 73 -15.01 3.08 -22.08
CA LYS A 73 -15.31 1.71 -21.61
C LYS A 73 -15.59 0.77 -22.79
N ALA A 74 -16.36 1.24 -23.78
CA ALA A 74 -16.65 0.45 -24.99
C ALA A 74 -15.40 0.22 -25.87
N ARG A 75 -14.49 1.18 -25.96
CA ARG A 75 -13.21 1.06 -26.69
C ARG A 75 -12.27 0.08 -25.99
N ILE A 76 -12.21 0.11 -24.66
CA ILE A 76 -11.46 -0.86 -23.85
C ILE A 76 -12.00 -2.28 -24.06
N ALA A 77 -13.32 -2.46 -24.06
CA ALA A 77 -13.94 -3.75 -24.31
C ALA A 77 -13.62 -4.31 -25.72
N LYS A 78 -13.27 -3.45 -26.67
CA LYS A 78 -12.81 -3.82 -28.02
C LYS A 78 -11.29 -4.03 -28.10
N GLY A 79 -10.58 -3.95 -26.98
CA GLY A 79 -9.13 -4.21 -26.88
C GLY A 79 -8.23 -2.97 -27.01
N GLU A 80 -8.76 -1.76 -26.92
CA GLU A 80 -7.94 -0.57 -26.87
C GLU A 80 -7.29 -0.42 -25.48
N THR A 81 -6.01 -0.06 -25.45
CA THR A 81 -5.26 0.07 -24.20
C THR A 81 -5.49 1.42 -23.53
N LEU A 82 -5.33 1.47 -22.18
CA LEU A 82 -5.42 2.71 -21.43
C LEU A 82 -4.40 3.75 -21.90
N ASP A 83 -3.20 3.34 -22.28
CA ASP A 83 -2.15 4.24 -22.81
C ASP A 83 -2.58 4.98 -24.08
N LYS A 84 -3.34 4.31 -24.96
CA LYS A 84 -3.88 4.95 -26.17
C LYS A 84 -4.98 5.94 -25.84
N LEU A 85 -5.81 5.63 -24.85
CA LEU A 85 -6.89 6.49 -24.38
C LEU A 85 -6.41 7.68 -23.55
N LEU A 86 -5.24 7.56 -22.92
CA LEU A 86 -4.72 8.52 -21.94
C LEU A 86 -4.82 10.00 -22.40
N PRO A 87 -4.37 10.40 -23.60
CA PRO A 87 -4.44 11.80 -23.98
C PRO A 87 -5.87 12.35 -24.02
N GLU A 88 -6.80 11.60 -24.57
CA GLU A 88 -8.20 11.99 -24.68
C GLU A 88 -8.91 11.93 -23.31
N ALA A 89 -8.67 10.89 -22.52
CA ALA A 89 -9.24 10.73 -21.17
C ALA A 89 -8.75 11.85 -20.22
N PHE A 90 -7.47 12.23 -20.30
CA PHE A 90 -6.95 13.34 -19.50
C PHE A 90 -7.55 14.68 -19.92
N ALA A 91 -7.81 14.91 -21.22
CA ALA A 91 -8.51 16.09 -21.69
C ALA A 91 -9.95 16.16 -21.17
N VAL A 92 -10.65 15.02 -21.14
CA VAL A 92 -12.00 14.90 -20.57
C VAL A 92 -11.98 15.21 -19.08
N ALA A 93 -11.07 14.58 -18.29
CA ALA A 93 -10.95 14.82 -16.86
C ALA A 93 -10.57 16.28 -16.53
N ARG A 94 -9.69 16.89 -17.34
CA ARG A 94 -9.30 18.31 -17.22
C ARG A 94 -10.50 19.24 -17.41
N GLU A 95 -11.28 19.03 -18.46
CA GLU A 95 -12.45 19.85 -18.76
C GLU A 95 -13.55 19.64 -17.69
N ALA A 96 -13.78 18.40 -17.25
CA ALA A 96 -14.69 18.10 -16.16
C ALA A 96 -14.29 18.84 -14.86
N GLY A 97 -13.01 18.77 -14.47
CA GLY A 97 -12.48 19.49 -13.31
C GLY A 97 -12.68 21.00 -13.38
N LYS A 98 -12.49 21.58 -14.58
CA LYS A 98 -12.75 22.99 -14.83
C LYS A 98 -14.24 23.34 -14.68
N ARG A 99 -15.15 22.51 -15.20
CA ARG A 99 -16.59 22.79 -15.16
C ARG A 99 -17.18 22.65 -13.76
N VAL A 100 -16.91 21.54 -13.07
CA VAL A 100 -17.58 21.22 -11.81
C VAL A 100 -16.87 21.72 -10.57
N MET A 101 -15.56 21.95 -10.65
CA MET A 101 -14.73 22.36 -9.51
C MET A 101 -14.09 23.74 -9.69
N GLY A 102 -14.14 24.33 -10.90
CA GLY A 102 -13.40 25.54 -11.24
C GLY A 102 -11.88 25.32 -11.32
N MET A 103 -11.42 24.06 -11.34
CA MET A 103 -10.00 23.69 -11.30
C MET A 103 -9.57 23.02 -12.59
N ARG A 104 -8.81 23.73 -13.43
CA ARG A 104 -8.20 23.17 -14.62
C ARG A 104 -6.80 22.66 -14.30
N HIS A 105 -6.52 21.40 -14.58
CA HIS A 105 -5.19 20.84 -14.42
C HIS A 105 -4.14 21.58 -15.28
N PHE A 106 -3.01 21.91 -14.66
CA PHE A 106 -1.85 22.48 -15.37
C PHE A 106 -1.07 21.38 -16.10
N ASP A 107 -0.26 21.77 -17.09
CA ASP A 107 0.53 20.82 -17.88
C ASP A 107 1.47 19.97 -17.02
N VAL A 108 2.09 20.56 -15.99
CA VAL A 108 2.93 19.82 -15.03
C VAL A 108 2.12 18.80 -14.21
N GLN A 109 0.85 19.07 -13.95
CA GLN A 109 -0.05 18.15 -13.25
C GLN A 109 -0.46 16.97 -14.14
N LEU A 110 -0.56 17.16 -15.47
CA LEU A 110 -0.74 16.06 -16.42
C LEU A 110 0.46 15.11 -16.39
N ILE A 111 1.69 15.64 -16.28
CA ILE A 111 2.90 14.81 -16.11
C ILE A 111 2.82 14.00 -14.82
N GLY A 112 2.39 14.60 -13.71
CA GLY A 112 2.16 13.89 -12.46
C GLY A 112 1.15 12.75 -12.61
N GLY A 113 0.01 13.00 -13.26
CA GLY A 113 -1.00 11.98 -13.55
C GLY A 113 -0.48 10.82 -14.40
N MET A 114 0.34 11.11 -15.44
CA MET A 114 1.01 10.10 -16.26
C MET A 114 1.98 9.26 -15.43
N THR A 115 2.78 9.92 -14.58
CA THR A 115 3.74 9.25 -13.68
C THR A 115 3.03 8.26 -12.76
N LEU A 116 1.87 8.65 -12.20
CA LEU A 116 1.06 7.75 -11.37
C LEU A 116 0.49 6.58 -12.18
N HIS A 117 -0.02 6.84 -13.39
CA HIS A 117 -0.55 5.79 -14.26
C HIS A 117 0.52 4.76 -14.63
N GLU A 118 1.75 5.18 -14.84
CA GLU A 118 2.90 4.32 -15.14
C GLU A 118 3.45 3.56 -13.90
N GLY A 119 2.79 3.68 -12.73
CA GLY A 119 3.22 3.01 -11.50
C GLY A 119 4.51 3.57 -10.91
N GLN A 120 4.79 4.83 -11.14
CA GLN A 120 5.99 5.51 -10.65
C GLN A 120 5.65 6.50 -9.54
N ILE A 121 6.66 6.99 -8.83
CA ILE A 121 6.51 8.01 -7.78
C ILE A 121 6.53 9.40 -8.41
N ALA A 122 5.44 10.14 -8.23
CA ALA A 122 5.33 11.53 -8.60
C ALA A 122 5.69 12.41 -7.38
N GLU A 123 6.91 12.91 -7.33
CA GLU A 123 7.32 13.86 -6.30
C GLU A 123 6.78 15.25 -6.62
N MET A 124 5.97 15.79 -5.73
CA MET A 124 5.35 17.12 -5.85
C MET A 124 5.42 17.85 -4.51
N ARG A 125 5.70 19.15 -4.56
CA ARG A 125 5.75 19.99 -3.36
C ARG A 125 4.37 20.19 -2.76
N THR A 126 4.33 20.51 -1.47
CA THR A 126 3.10 20.91 -0.80
C THR A 126 2.48 22.14 -1.49
N GLY A 127 1.17 22.09 -1.75
CA GLY A 127 0.44 23.15 -2.44
C GLY A 127 0.40 23.03 -3.97
N GLU A 128 1.10 22.07 -4.59
CA GLU A 128 1.07 21.88 -6.06
C GLU A 128 -0.16 21.07 -6.55
N GLY A 129 -1.08 20.75 -5.65
CA GLY A 129 -2.37 20.13 -5.99
C GLY A 129 -2.31 18.63 -6.22
N LYS A 130 -1.53 17.88 -5.42
CA LYS A 130 -1.41 16.40 -5.50
C LYS A 130 -2.77 15.70 -5.56
N THR A 131 -3.73 16.11 -4.73
CA THR A 131 -5.08 15.53 -4.69
C THR A 131 -5.81 15.67 -6.05
N LEU A 132 -5.67 16.82 -6.71
CA LEU A 132 -6.23 17.03 -8.05
C LEU A 132 -5.47 16.22 -9.11
N VAL A 133 -4.15 16.12 -9.02
CA VAL A 133 -3.31 15.32 -9.94
C VAL A 133 -3.71 13.86 -9.91
N ALA A 134 -3.96 13.31 -8.73
CA ALA A 134 -4.37 11.92 -8.56
C ALA A 134 -5.63 11.59 -9.38
N THR A 135 -6.56 12.56 -9.56
CA THR A 135 -7.80 12.33 -10.31
C THR A 135 -7.58 11.88 -11.74
N LEU A 136 -6.50 12.29 -12.37
CA LEU A 136 -6.16 11.93 -13.76
C LEU A 136 -5.86 10.43 -13.89
N GLY A 137 -4.91 9.93 -13.08
CA GLY A 137 -4.56 8.51 -13.07
C GLY A 137 -5.70 7.64 -12.56
N VAL A 138 -6.43 8.11 -11.54
CA VAL A 138 -7.59 7.42 -10.98
C VAL A 138 -8.71 7.27 -12.03
N TYR A 139 -9.09 8.37 -12.69
CA TYR A 139 -10.11 8.34 -13.74
C TYR A 139 -9.76 7.35 -14.86
N LEU A 140 -8.54 7.48 -15.41
CA LEU A 140 -8.09 6.61 -16.51
C LEU A 140 -8.15 5.12 -16.13
N ASN A 141 -7.65 4.76 -14.96
CA ASN A 141 -7.62 3.36 -14.53
C ASN A 141 -8.99 2.83 -14.10
N ALA A 142 -9.89 3.70 -13.61
CA ALA A 142 -11.27 3.34 -13.30
C ALA A 142 -12.10 2.94 -14.54
N LEU A 143 -11.72 3.44 -15.74
CA LEU A 143 -12.36 3.05 -17.00
C LEU A 143 -12.29 1.54 -17.28
N SER A 144 -11.33 0.84 -16.67
CA SER A 144 -11.23 -0.63 -16.78
C SER A 144 -12.41 -1.36 -16.14
N GLY A 145 -13.17 -0.71 -15.25
CA GLY A 145 -14.26 -1.32 -14.47
C GLY A 145 -13.78 -2.26 -13.35
N LYS A 146 -12.47 -2.41 -13.17
CA LYS A 146 -11.89 -3.34 -12.18
C LYS A 146 -11.72 -2.73 -10.79
N GLY A 147 -11.95 -1.43 -10.63
CA GLY A 147 -11.80 -0.69 -9.38
C GLY A 147 -10.40 -0.09 -9.19
N VAL A 148 -10.40 1.06 -8.52
CA VAL A 148 -9.19 1.81 -8.16
C VAL A 148 -9.24 2.13 -6.68
N HIS A 149 -8.15 1.89 -5.98
CA HIS A 149 -7.97 2.27 -4.58
C HIS A 149 -7.16 3.57 -4.48
N VAL A 150 -7.62 4.49 -3.64
CA VAL A 150 -6.86 5.70 -3.26
C VAL A 150 -6.55 5.60 -1.78
N VAL A 151 -5.27 5.42 -1.50
CA VAL A 151 -4.76 5.12 -0.15
C VAL A 151 -4.24 6.40 0.49
N THR A 152 -4.71 6.71 1.70
CA THR A 152 -4.31 7.87 2.49
C THR A 152 -3.78 7.43 3.86
N VAL A 153 -3.12 8.35 4.57
CA VAL A 153 -2.52 8.06 5.88
C VAL A 153 -3.53 8.04 7.03
N ASN A 154 -4.71 8.66 6.89
CA ASN A 154 -5.74 8.67 7.91
C ASN A 154 -7.15 8.81 7.35
N ASP A 155 -8.16 8.49 8.18
CA ASP A 155 -9.57 8.48 7.80
C ASP A 155 -10.12 9.87 7.46
N TYR A 156 -9.60 10.90 8.11
CA TYR A 156 -10.01 12.27 7.81
C TYR A 156 -9.66 12.64 6.38
N LEU A 157 -8.43 12.35 5.95
CA LEU A 157 -7.98 12.60 4.58
C LEU A 157 -8.76 11.74 3.57
N ALA A 158 -8.98 10.47 3.88
CA ALA A 158 -9.77 9.59 3.02
C ALA A 158 -11.16 10.16 2.73
N ARG A 159 -11.88 10.60 3.79
CA ARG A 159 -13.21 11.22 3.66
C ARG A 159 -13.16 12.59 2.99
N ARG A 160 -12.20 13.44 3.39
CA ARG A 160 -12.04 14.79 2.85
C ARG A 160 -11.79 14.76 1.35
N ASP A 161 -10.81 13.98 0.92
CA ASP A 161 -10.37 13.95 -0.47
C ASP A 161 -11.38 13.24 -1.36
N ALA A 162 -11.98 12.16 -0.88
CA ALA A 162 -13.10 11.52 -1.57
C ALA A 162 -14.26 12.50 -1.81
N ASN A 163 -14.69 13.21 -0.76
CA ASN A 163 -15.82 14.16 -0.87
C ASN A 163 -15.47 15.38 -1.73
N TRP A 164 -14.23 15.83 -1.70
CA TRP A 164 -13.78 16.96 -2.50
C TRP A 164 -13.69 16.61 -3.98
N MET A 165 -13.17 15.42 -4.33
CA MET A 165 -13.01 14.99 -5.73
C MET A 165 -14.25 14.30 -6.29
N ARG A 166 -15.19 13.87 -5.44
CA ARG A 166 -16.45 13.20 -5.83
C ARG A 166 -17.21 13.92 -6.93
N PRO A 167 -17.40 15.26 -6.90
CA PRO A 167 -18.13 15.95 -7.97
C PRO A 167 -17.55 15.72 -9.37
N LEU A 168 -16.21 15.64 -9.48
CA LEU A 168 -15.53 15.37 -10.75
C LEU A 168 -15.83 13.95 -11.24
N TYR A 169 -15.70 12.96 -10.36
CA TYR A 169 -15.90 11.57 -10.74
C TYR A 169 -17.38 11.26 -11.06
N GLU A 170 -18.30 11.76 -10.23
CA GLU A 170 -19.75 11.56 -10.45
C GLU A 170 -20.24 12.30 -11.71
N PHE A 171 -19.71 13.49 -11.99
CA PHE A 171 -19.97 14.17 -13.26
C PHE A 171 -19.57 13.32 -14.46
N LEU A 172 -18.45 12.59 -14.36
CA LEU A 172 -17.98 11.66 -15.40
C LEU A 172 -18.65 10.28 -15.31
N GLY A 173 -19.65 10.08 -14.46
CA GLY A 173 -20.44 8.84 -14.37
C GLY A 173 -19.75 7.71 -13.60
N LEU A 174 -18.75 8.02 -12.76
CA LEU A 174 -18.09 7.06 -11.89
C LEU A 174 -18.59 7.16 -10.45
N THR A 175 -18.59 6.01 -9.76
CA THR A 175 -19.00 5.89 -8.37
C THR A 175 -17.80 5.99 -7.41
N VAL A 176 -18.02 6.59 -6.23
CA VAL A 176 -16.97 6.79 -5.21
C VAL A 176 -17.42 6.23 -3.87
N GLY A 177 -16.67 5.26 -3.35
CA GLY A 177 -16.81 4.70 -2.02
C GLY A 177 -15.72 5.19 -1.08
N VAL A 178 -15.98 5.10 0.24
CA VAL A 178 -14.99 5.36 1.29
C VAL A 178 -15.06 4.25 2.31
N VAL A 179 -13.95 3.60 2.61
CA VAL A 179 -13.85 2.60 3.67
C VAL A 179 -13.24 3.22 4.90
N THR A 180 -13.84 2.93 6.05
CA THR A 180 -13.46 3.52 7.34
C THR A 180 -13.55 2.48 8.45
N PRO A 181 -12.86 2.70 9.59
CA PRO A 181 -12.95 1.84 10.75
C PRO A 181 -14.40 1.67 11.23
N PHE A 182 -14.70 0.48 11.74
CA PHE A 182 -16.00 0.12 12.35
C PHE A 182 -17.22 0.26 11.42
N GLN A 183 -17.01 0.37 10.11
CA GLN A 183 -18.08 0.40 9.13
C GLN A 183 -18.76 -0.98 9.03
N PRO A 184 -20.10 -1.05 8.96
CA PRO A 184 -20.82 -2.31 8.78
C PRO A 184 -20.36 -3.06 7.52
N PRO A 185 -20.33 -4.41 7.54
CA PRO A 185 -19.88 -5.22 6.41
C PRO A 185 -20.57 -4.89 5.08
N GLU A 186 -21.89 -4.65 5.09
CA GLU A 186 -22.65 -4.31 3.89
C GLU A 186 -22.20 -2.99 3.28
N GLU A 187 -21.98 -1.96 4.11
CA GLU A 187 -21.50 -0.66 3.64
C GLU A 187 -20.08 -0.76 3.08
N LYS A 188 -19.21 -1.59 3.68
CA LYS A 188 -17.87 -1.85 3.14
C LYS A 188 -17.95 -2.52 1.77
N ARG A 189 -18.80 -3.53 1.58
CA ARG A 189 -18.99 -4.16 0.27
C ARG A 189 -19.43 -3.16 -0.79
N ILE A 190 -20.40 -2.29 -0.46
CA ILE A 190 -20.86 -1.23 -1.36
C ILE A 190 -19.68 -0.27 -1.69
N ALA A 191 -18.89 0.12 -0.70
CA ALA A 191 -17.75 1.00 -0.91
C ALA A 191 -16.70 0.36 -1.82
N TYR A 192 -16.37 -0.92 -1.62
CA TYR A 192 -15.43 -1.65 -2.48
C TYR A 192 -16.00 -1.97 -3.88
N ALA A 193 -17.30 -2.03 -4.04
CA ALA A 193 -17.97 -2.22 -5.34
C ALA A 193 -17.93 -0.94 -6.21
N ALA A 194 -17.67 0.23 -5.63
CA ALA A 194 -17.54 1.49 -6.35
C ALA A 194 -16.36 1.46 -7.35
N ASP A 195 -16.42 2.30 -8.40
CA ASP A 195 -15.32 2.43 -9.37
C ASP A 195 -14.03 2.92 -8.69
N ILE A 196 -14.16 3.78 -7.66
CA ILE A 196 -13.07 4.38 -6.92
C ILE A 196 -13.36 4.21 -5.42
N THR A 197 -12.42 3.63 -4.67
CA THR A 197 -12.54 3.45 -3.22
C THR A 197 -11.39 4.16 -2.51
N TYR A 198 -11.75 5.12 -1.66
CA TYR A 198 -10.81 5.80 -0.75
C TYR A 198 -10.75 5.07 0.59
N GLY A 199 -9.58 5.04 1.20
CA GLY A 199 -9.38 4.46 2.53
C GLY A 199 -7.95 4.63 3.02
N THR A 200 -7.71 4.19 4.26
CA THR A 200 -6.35 4.16 4.79
C THR A 200 -5.64 2.86 4.42
N ASN A 201 -4.31 2.89 4.43
CA ASN A 201 -3.48 1.68 4.28
C ASN A 201 -3.90 0.58 5.27
N ASN A 202 -4.21 0.96 6.52
CA ASN A 202 -4.62 0.02 7.56
C ASN A 202 -5.97 -0.65 7.23
N GLU A 203 -6.98 0.13 6.81
CA GLU A 203 -8.28 -0.44 6.45
C GLU A 203 -8.18 -1.39 5.26
N PHE A 204 -7.50 -1.00 4.18
CA PHE A 204 -7.26 -1.89 3.04
C PHE A 204 -6.53 -3.17 3.46
N GLY A 205 -5.49 -3.03 4.30
CA GLY A 205 -4.70 -4.16 4.76
C GLY A 205 -5.48 -5.08 5.69
N PHE A 206 -6.23 -4.56 6.67
CA PHE A 206 -7.07 -5.38 7.55
C PHE A 206 -8.21 -6.06 6.80
N ASP A 207 -8.85 -5.38 5.85
CA ASP A 207 -9.88 -5.99 5.03
C ASP A 207 -9.31 -7.07 4.11
N TYR A 208 -8.10 -6.89 3.57
CA TYR A 208 -7.38 -7.94 2.85
C TYR A 208 -7.12 -9.18 3.72
N LEU A 209 -6.67 -8.98 4.96
CA LEU A 209 -6.48 -10.10 5.90
C LEU A 209 -7.80 -10.81 6.22
N ARG A 210 -8.89 -10.07 6.44
CA ARG A 210 -10.23 -10.65 6.68
C ARG A 210 -10.70 -11.46 5.48
N ASP A 211 -10.52 -10.92 4.26
CA ASP A 211 -10.90 -11.60 3.02
C ASP A 211 -10.13 -12.92 2.80
N ASN A 212 -8.87 -13.00 3.29
CA ASN A 212 -8.09 -14.24 3.24
C ASN A 212 -8.53 -15.27 4.29
N MET A 213 -9.31 -14.87 5.29
CA MET A 213 -9.89 -15.75 6.31
C MET A 213 -11.36 -16.08 6.03
N ALA A 214 -11.97 -15.51 4.98
CA ALA A 214 -13.35 -15.73 4.62
C ALA A 214 -13.57 -17.18 4.16
N PHE A 215 -14.67 -17.79 4.61
CA PHE A 215 -15.03 -19.16 4.25
C PHE A 215 -15.80 -19.23 2.91
N SER A 216 -16.38 -18.11 2.46
CA SER A 216 -17.09 -18.01 1.19
C SER A 216 -16.78 -16.71 0.45
N MET A 217 -17.10 -16.67 -0.85
CA MET A 217 -16.88 -15.47 -1.67
C MET A 217 -17.80 -14.31 -1.27
N GLU A 218 -18.98 -14.62 -0.74
CA GLU A 218 -19.97 -13.63 -0.28
C GLU A 218 -19.51 -12.89 0.98
N GLU A 219 -18.61 -13.48 1.75
CA GLU A 219 -18.04 -12.84 2.95
C GLU A 219 -16.95 -11.83 2.63
N LYS A 220 -16.36 -11.90 1.44
CA LYS A 220 -15.31 -10.98 1.03
C LYS A 220 -15.82 -9.56 0.81
N PHE A 221 -14.97 -8.61 1.14
CA PHE A 221 -15.22 -7.18 0.93
C PHE A 221 -14.62 -6.68 -0.38
N GLN A 222 -13.35 -7.03 -0.63
CA GLN A 222 -12.57 -6.51 -1.73
C GLN A 222 -12.80 -7.32 -3.02
N ARG A 223 -12.71 -6.63 -4.14
CA ARG A 223 -12.53 -7.24 -5.46
C ARG A 223 -11.06 -7.59 -5.70
N GLU A 224 -10.75 -8.13 -6.87
CA GLU A 224 -9.35 -8.29 -7.30
C GLU A 224 -8.63 -6.94 -7.31
N LEU A 225 -7.37 -6.95 -6.86
CA LEU A 225 -6.53 -5.76 -6.82
C LEU A 225 -6.12 -5.40 -8.25
N ASN A 226 -6.45 -4.18 -8.68
CA ASN A 226 -6.17 -3.72 -10.05
C ASN A 226 -5.19 -2.55 -10.07
N PHE A 227 -5.54 -1.44 -9.45
CA PHE A 227 -4.73 -0.24 -9.43
C PHE A 227 -4.90 0.52 -8.12
N ALA A 228 -3.79 1.07 -7.61
CA ALA A 228 -3.82 1.91 -6.42
C ALA A 228 -2.96 3.16 -6.59
N VAL A 229 -3.47 4.29 -6.09
CA VAL A 229 -2.70 5.51 -5.86
C VAL A 229 -2.46 5.62 -4.37
N ILE A 230 -1.21 5.74 -3.95
CA ILE A 230 -0.81 5.85 -2.56
C ILE A 230 -0.32 7.28 -2.33
N ASP A 231 -1.08 8.06 -1.54
CA ASP A 231 -0.66 9.39 -1.10
C ASP A 231 0.27 9.27 0.11
N GLU A 232 1.19 10.23 0.29
CA GLU A 232 2.19 10.22 1.36
C GLU A 232 2.96 8.87 1.41
N VAL A 233 3.47 8.44 0.26
CA VAL A 233 4.09 7.12 0.04
C VAL A 233 5.31 6.87 0.94
N ASP A 234 6.05 7.90 1.30
CA ASP A 234 7.17 7.89 2.24
C ASP A 234 6.72 7.50 3.65
N SER A 235 5.63 8.08 4.15
CA SER A 235 5.04 7.69 5.43
C SER A 235 4.55 6.24 5.41
N ILE A 236 3.77 5.86 4.40
CA ILE A 236 3.09 4.56 4.35
C ILE A 236 4.07 3.42 4.06
N LEU A 237 4.95 3.56 3.06
CA LEU A 237 5.79 2.46 2.57
C LEU A 237 7.21 2.46 3.14
N ILE A 238 7.62 3.51 3.86
CA ILE A 238 8.96 3.60 4.47
C ILE A 238 8.83 3.69 5.99
N ASP A 239 8.22 4.75 6.53
CA ASP A 239 8.21 5.00 7.98
C ASP A 239 7.39 3.94 8.73
N GLU A 240 6.21 3.57 8.22
CA GLU A 240 5.32 2.58 8.83
C GLU A 240 5.48 1.17 8.25
N ALA A 241 6.42 0.94 7.33
CA ALA A 241 6.56 -0.33 6.60
C ALA A 241 6.77 -1.56 7.50
N ARG A 242 7.30 -1.37 8.71
CA ARG A 242 7.57 -2.45 9.66
C ARG A 242 6.44 -2.70 10.65
N THR A 243 5.39 -1.89 10.65
CA THR A 243 4.25 -2.06 11.56
C THR A 243 3.39 -3.22 11.09
N PRO A 244 3.36 -4.36 11.80
CA PRO A 244 2.58 -5.51 11.36
C PRO A 244 1.08 -5.25 11.55
N LEU A 245 0.28 -5.68 10.59
CA LEU A 245 -1.17 -5.75 10.74
C LEU A 245 -1.51 -7.12 11.35
N ILE A 246 -2.07 -7.12 12.56
CA ILE A 246 -2.36 -8.34 13.30
C ILE A 246 -3.86 -8.42 13.59
N ILE A 247 -4.49 -9.53 13.19
CA ILE A 247 -5.84 -9.90 13.62
C ILE A 247 -5.68 -11.02 14.64
N SER A 248 -6.12 -10.77 15.88
CA SER A 248 -6.13 -11.78 16.94
C SER A 248 -7.59 -12.06 17.35
N GLY A 249 -7.90 -13.34 17.54
CA GLY A 249 -9.13 -13.76 18.20
C GLY A 249 -9.00 -13.67 19.73
N GLN A 250 -10.12 -13.76 20.44
CA GLN A 250 -10.06 -14.04 21.88
C GLN A 250 -9.38 -15.41 22.05
N ALA A 251 -8.31 -15.44 22.84
CA ALA A 251 -7.82 -16.71 23.33
C ALA A 251 -8.95 -17.36 24.11
N GLU A 252 -9.16 -18.67 23.91
CA GLU A 252 -10.03 -19.43 24.78
C GLU A 252 -9.60 -19.16 26.23
N ASP A 253 -10.57 -18.90 27.10
CA ASP A 253 -10.28 -18.66 28.51
C ASP A 253 -9.84 -19.98 29.14
N SER A 254 -8.56 -20.26 28.94
CA SER A 254 -7.90 -21.45 29.49
C SER A 254 -7.59 -21.31 30.99
N SER A 255 -8.00 -20.21 31.63
CA SER A 255 -7.68 -19.93 33.04
C SER A 255 -8.10 -21.09 33.96
N LYS A 256 -9.24 -21.74 33.69
CA LYS A 256 -9.67 -22.93 34.44
C LYS A 256 -8.75 -24.13 34.21
N LEU A 257 -8.38 -24.36 32.95
CA LEU A 257 -7.45 -25.43 32.57
C LEU A 257 -6.08 -25.20 33.20
N TYR A 258 -5.56 -24.01 33.15
CA TYR A 258 -4.30 -23.63 33.82
C TYR A 258 -4.38 -23.85 35.35
N MET A 259 -5.49 -23.49 36.00
CA MET A 259 -5.67 -23.72 37.43
C MET A 259 -5.77 -25.21 37.77
N GLU A 260 -6.35 -26.03 36.92
CA GLU A 260 -6.42 -27.48 37.10
C GLU A 260 -5.04 -28.13 36.91
N ILE A 261 -4.34 -27.80 35.83
CA ILE A 261 -2.98 -28.29 35.56
C ILE A 261 -2.02 -27.85 36.66
N ASN A 262 -2.13 -26.63 37.17
CA ASN A 262 -1.28 -26.14 38.25
C ASN A 262 -1.39 -26.92 39.55
N LYS A 263 -2.51 -27.63 39.78
CA LYS A 263 -2.66 -28.54 40.93
C LYS A 263 -1.84 -29.82 40.78
N LEU A 264 -1.49 -30.23 39.58
CA LEU A 264 -0.69 -31.39 39.27
C LEU A 264 0.81 -31.12 39.43
N ILE A 265 1.26 -29.88 39.15
CA ILE A 265 2.67 -29.51 39.18
C ILE A 265 3.39 -29.87 40.49
N PRO A 266 2.81 -29.61 41.69
CA PRO A 266 3.45 -30.00 42.96
C PRO A 266 3.57 -31.51 43.18
N GLN A 267 2.87 -32.31 42.37
CA GLN A 267 2.87 -33.78 42.47
C GLN A 267 3.88 -34.43 41.51
N LEU A 268 4.41 -33.64 40.57
CA LEU A 268 5.45 -34.09 39.65
C LEU A 268 6.81 -34.08 40.36
N GLU A 269 7.57 -35.14 40.20
CA GLU A 269 8.91 -35.28 40.77
C GLU A 269 9.98 -35.15 39.70
N LEU A 270 11.10 -34.49 40.07
CA LEU A 270 12.27 -34.37 39.22
C LEU A 270 12.94 -35.73 39.03
N HIS A 271 13.18 -36.08 37.76
CA HIS A 271 13.97 -37.25 37.39
C HIS A 271 15.45 -36.85 37.37
N VAL A 272 16.27 -37.55 38.14
CA VAL A 272 17.71 -37.27 38.25
C VAL A 272 18.49 -38.49 37.78
N GLU A 273 19.30 -38.30 36.75
CA GLU A 273 20.31 -39.24 36.27
C GLU A 273 21.68 -38.77 36.74
N GLU A 274 22.47 -39.63 37.36
CA GLU A 274 23.89 -39.38 37.59
C GLU A 274 24.75 -39.72 36.35
N VAL A 275 25.96 -39.16 36.29
CA VAL A 275 26.91 -39.28 35.19
C VAL A 275 27.37 -40.77 35.10
N GLU A 276 26.67 -41.57 34.33
CA GLU A 276 26.99 -42.94 33.86
C GLU A 276 25.69 -43.73 33.52
N GLY A 277 24.51 -43.07 33.54
CA GLY A 277 23.25 -43.74 33.17
C GLY A 277 22.55 -44.50 34.28
N GLU A 278 23.03 -44.39 35.51
CA GLU A 278 22.27 -44.88 36.67
C GLU A 278 21.27 -43.83 37.13
N VAL A 279 19.98 -44.23 37.17
CA VAL A 279 18.89 -43.38 37.66
C VAL A 279 18.93 -43.34 39.17
N THR A 280 19.33 -42.21 39.76
CA THR A 280 19.36 -42.03 41.23
C THR A 280 17.98 -41.68 41.80
N LYS A 281 17.12 -41.05 41.05
CA LYS A 281 15.74 -40.76 41.41
C LYS A 281 14.84 -40.82 40.19
N ALA A 282 13.97 -41.85 40.13
CA ALA A 282 12.94 -41.90 39.14
C ALA A 282 11.90 -40.78 39.37
N GLY A 283 11.60 -39.99 38.37
CA GLY A 283 10.66 -38.86 38.45
C GLY A 283 9.89 -38.71 37.12
N HIS A 284 9.16 -37.63 37.02
CA HIS A 284 8.21 -37.36 35.96
C HIS A 284 8.73 -36.38 34.91
N TYR A 285 9.75 -35.60 35.25
CA TYR A 285 10.32 -34.59 34.34
C TYR A 285 11.82 -34.44 34.51
N THR A 286 12.49 -33.99 33.47
CA THR A 286 13.91 -33.63 33.43
C THR A 286 14.06 -32.11 33.23
N VAL A 287 15.19 -31.55 33.74
CA VAL A 287 15.51 -30.12 33.57
C VAL A 287 16.87 -30.05 32.92
N ASP A 288 16.93 -29.38 31.76
CA ASP A 288 18.17 -28.98 31.14
C ASP A 288 18.49 -27.51 31.56
N GLU A 289 19.43 -27.36 32.47
CA GLU A 289 19.82 -26.06 32.97
C GLU A 289 20.52 -25.20 31.91
N LYS A 290 21.14 -25.81 30.88
CA LYS A 290 21.84 -25.08 29.81
C LYS A 290 20.86 -24.41 28.84
N THR A 291 19.84 -25.15 28.44
CA THR A 291 18.80 -24.65 27.54
C THR A 291 17.63 -24.02 28.26
N ARG A 292 17.55 -24.17 29.61
CA ARG A 292 16.41 -23.73 30.45
C ARG A 292 15.09 -24.38 30.03
N GLN A 293 15.14 -25.61 29.59
CA GLN A 293 13.97 -26.40 29.20
C GLN A 293 13.61 -27.42 30.25
N VAL A 294 12.31 -27.67 30.40
CA VAL A 294 11.75 -28.72 31.22
C VAL A 294 10.97 -29.63 30.31
N GLU A 295 11.29 -30.93 30.34
CA GLU A 295 10.65 -31.93 29.50
C GLU A 295 10.05 -33.02 30.36
N LEU A 296 8.80 -33.43 30.06
CA LEU A 296 8.19 -34.60 30.68
C LEU A 296 8.79 -35.86 30.06
N ASN A 297 9.13 -36.84 30.91
CA ASN A 297 9.46 -38.16 30.43
C ASN A 297 8.20 -39.04 30.26
N GLU A 298 8.35 -40.28 29.84
CA GLU A 298 7.23 -41.18 29.57
C GLU A 298 6.35 -41.40 30.82
N ALA A 299 6.97 -41.50 32.03
CA ALA A 299 6.24 -41.59 33.29
C ALA A 299 5.46 -40.32 33.63
N GLY A 300 6.01 -39.14 33.25
CA GLY A 300 5.33 -37.85 33.40
C GLY A 300 4.12 -37.73 32.49
N HIS A 301 4.24 -38.16 31.25
CA HIS A 301 3.10 -38.20 30.32
C HIS A 301 1.99 -39.11 30.82
N GLN A 302 2.34 -40.33 31.21
CA GLN A 302 1.35 -41.29 31.77
C GLN A 302 0.68 -40.79 33.06
N TYR A 303 1.35 -39.95 33.85
CA TYR A 303 0.79 -39.42 35.09
C TYR A 303 -0.21 -38.27 34.84
N ILE A 304 -0.04 -37.54 33.75
CA ILE A 304 -0.89 -36.39 33.41
C ILE A 304 -2.12 -36.79 32.58
N GLU A 305 -2.03 -37.85 31.76
CA GLU A 305 -3.16 -38.44 31.03
C GLU A 305 -4.17 -39.11 31.98
#